data_0d8cf30cda849df344828e816ab4bb82
#
_entry.id   0d8cf30cda849df344828e816ab4bb82
#
_cell.length_a   1.000
_cell.length_b   1.000
_cell.length_c   1.000
_cell.angle_alpha   90.00
_cell.angle_beta   90.00
_cell.angle_gamma   90.00
#
_symmetry.space_group_name_H-M   'P 1'
#
loop_
_entity.id
_entity.type
_entity.pdbx_description
1 polymer ?
#
loop_
_entity_poly.entity_id
_entity_poly.type
_entity_poly.pdbx_seq_one_letter_code
_entity_poly.pdbx_strand_id
1 'polypeptide(L)'
;MKKNIFTIPLFNYEYNEDMDSLETNIRKYVGAVRGVKRSNVHGYQSLPDLHTLEFMQPFMRWLCESAGEAFEELGHTRQHVNVEGCWFNINNTLNSHNQIHNHSGIVSGVFYLKAPEGAGNLHIMNMGMNQMWPGHNQADRPSSATAAHYTIKPRAGDMYLWPSYLYHSVDSNTKDVERISISFNLT
;
A
#
# COMPACT_ATOMS: atom_id res chain seq x y z
N MET A 1 13.59 -21.78 -24.26
CA MET A 1 14.09 -20.73 -23.32
C MET A 1 12.96 -19.74 -23.06
N LYS A 2 12.59 -19.46 -21.80
CA LYS A 2 11.59 -18.45 -21.40
C LYS A 2 12.29 -17.10 -21.21
N LYS A 3 11.70 -16.00 -21.71
CA LYS A 3 12.10 -14.63 -21.38
C LYS A 3 10.90 -13.91 -20.79
N ASN A 4 11.09 -13.19 -19.68
CA ASN A 4 10.11 -12.27 -19.17
C ASN A 4 10.33 -10.91 -19.85
N ILE A 5 9.25 -10.34 -20.41
CA ILE A 5 9.25 -9.01 -21.02
C ILE A 5 8.22 -8.16 -20.28
N PHE A 6 8.47 -6.86 -20.14
CA PHE A 6 7.55 -5.92 -19.45
C PHE A 6 7.17 -6.38 -18.05
N THR A 7 8.16 -6.77 -17.24
CA THR A 7 7.95 -7.11 -15.84
C THR A 7 7.59 -5.86 -15.04
N ILE A 8 6.60 -6.00 -14.16
CA ILE A 8 6.18 -4.93 -13.26
C ILE A 8 6.81 -5.23 -11.90
N PRO A 9 7.65 -4.35 -11.34
CA PRO A 9 8.26 -4.57 -10.04
C PRO A 9 7.27 -4.34 -8.90
N LEU A 10 7.44 -5.14 -7.84
CA LEU A 10 6.86 -4.93 -6.51
C LEU A 10 8.03 -4.98 -5.53
N PHE A 11 8.24 -3.90 -4.79
CA PHE A 11 9.30 -3.81 -3.80
C PHE A 11 8.75 -4.11 -2.41
N ASN A 12 9.55 -4.75 -1.56
CA ASN A 12 9.20 -5.02 -0.18
C ASN A 12 10.37 -4.65 0.73
N TYR A 13 10.09 -3.84 1.75
CA TYR A 13 11.03 -3.39 2.78
C TYR A 13 10.45 -3.66 4.15
N GLU A 14 11.31 -3.83 5.14
CA GLU A 14 10.94 -4.04 6.53
C GLU A 14 11.42 -2.87 7.40
N TYR A 15 10.49 -2.30 8.18
CA TYR A 15 10.77 -1.22 9.13
C TYR A 15 10.86 -1.80 10.53
N ASN A 16 12.03 -1.63 11.16
CA ASN A 16 12.34 -2.22 12.46
C ASN A 16 12.56 -1.17 13.57
N GLU A 17 12.09 0.07 13.37
CA GLU A 17 12.22 1.14 14.36
C GLU A 17 11.00 1.21 15.29
N ASP A 18 10.85 2.30 16.02
CA ASP A 18 9.84 2.49 17.06
C ASP A 18 8.40 2.59 16.51
N MET A 19 7.77 1.44 16.25
CA MET A 19 6.38 1.35 15.81
C MET A 19 5.39 1.74 16.91
N ASP A 20 5.71 1.53 18.19
CA ASP A 20 4.81 1.82 19.31
C ASP A 20 4.61 3.33 19.48
N SER A 21 5.68 4.11 19.35
CA SER A 21 5.61 5.56 19.33
C SER A 21 4.78 6.09 18.15
N LEU A 22 4.98 5.51 16.98
CA LEU A 22 4.24 5.85 15.77
C LEU A 22 2.72 5.58 15.96
N GLU A 23 2.36 4.40 16.46
CA GLU A 23 0.96 4.05 16.77
C GLU A 23 0.35 5.01 17.79
N THR A 24 1.06 5.33 18.87
CA THR A 24 0.61 6.25 19.91
C THR A 24 0.28 7.64 19.34
N ASN A 25 1.12 8.18 18.47
CA ASN A 25 0.90 9.49 17.85
C ASN A 25 -0.25 9.46 16.83
N ILE A 26 -0.39 8.38 16.05
CA ILE A 26 -1.54 8.18 15.16
C ILE A 26 -2.84 8.17 15.95
N ARG A 27 -2.91 7.50 17.09
CA ARG A 27 -4.12 7.47 17.93
C ARG A 27 -4.48 8.84 18.51
N LYS A 28 -3.49 9.64 18.89
CA LYS A 28 -3.71 11.04 19.30
C LYS A 28 -4.29 11.87 18.14
N TYR A 29 -3.76 11.69 16.94
CA TYR A 29 -4.26 12.37 15.74
C TYR A 29 -5.73 12.01 15.46
N VAL A 30 -6.10 10.72 15.50
CA VAL A 30 -7.48 10.25 15.29
C VAL A 30 -8.46 10.89 16.27
N GLY A 31 -8.05 11.06 17.53
CA GLY A 31 -8.88 11.71 18.55
C GLY A 31 -9.12 13.21 18.30
N ALA A 32 -8.27 13.87 17.49
CA ALA A 32 -8.31 15.31 17.25
C ALA A 32 -8.81 15.70 15.85
N VAL A 33 -8.69 14.82 14.85
CA VAL A 33 -8.94 15.15 13.45
C VAL A 33 -10.00 14.23 12.85
N ARG A 34 -11.01 14.83 12.23
CA ARG A 34 -12.06 14.07 11.53
C ARG A 34 -11.49 13.41 10.27
N GLY A 35 -11.75 12.12 10.10
CA GLY A 35 -11.37 11.38 8.90
C GLY A 35 -12.16 11.78 7.65
N VAL A 36 -11.63 11.37 6.50
CA VAL A 36 -12.24 11.58 5.18
C VAL A 36 -12.74 10.24 4.60
N LYS A 37 -13.67 10.34 3.65
CA LYS A 37 -14.15 9.19 2.87
C LYS A 37 -13.55 9.24 1.47
N ARG A 38 -12.83 8.18 1.10
CA ARG A 38 -12.22 7.97 -0.22
C ARG A 38 -12.50 6.54 -0.67
N SER A 39 -11.46 5.70 -0.78
CA SER A 39 -11.62 4.26 -1.06
C SER A 39 -12.04 3.44 0.17
N ASN A 40 -11.90 3.99 1.37
CA ASN A 40 -12.21 3.32 2.64
C ASN A 40 -13.73 3.12 2.85
N VAL A 41 -14.10 1.91 3.22
CA VAL A 41 -15.46 1.51 3.60
C VAL A 41 -15.43 0.97 5.03
N HIS A 42 -16.29 1.48 5.90
CA HIS A 42 -16.38 1.13 7.33
C HIS A 42 -15.05 1.29 8.09
N GLY A 43 -14.24 2.29 7.72
CA GLY A 43 -12.95 2.57 8.36
C GLY A 43 -12.68 4.06 8.44
N TYR A 44 -11.62 4.43 9.15
CA TYR A 44 -11.12 5.80 9.23
C TYR A 44 -9.98 6.00 8.23
N GLN A 45 -9.96 7.12 7.52
CA GLN A 45 -8.82 7.57 6.71
C GLN A 45 -8.47 9.00 7.11
N SER A 46 -7.18 9.27 7.36
CA SER A 46 -6.70 10.62 7.68
C SER A 46 -6.68 11.53 6.45
N LEU A 47 -6.40 12.81 6.67
CA LEU A 47 -5.98 13.73 5.62
C LEU A 47 -4.64 13.26 5.01
N PRO A 48 -4.31 13.66 3.75
CA PRO A 48 -3.11 13.18 3.06
C PRO A 48 -1.84 14.01 3.35
N ASP A 49 -1.77 14.64 4.48
CA ASP A 49 -0.72 15.59 4.89
C ASP A 49 0.19 15.08 6.02
N LEU A 50 0.13 13.78 6.35
CA LEU A 50 0.91 13.22 7.46
C LEU A 50 2.42 13.44 7.31
N HIS A 51 2.94 13.48 6.10
CA HIS A 51 4.35 13.72 5.82
C HIS A 51 4.85 15.09 6.31
N THR A 52 3.94 16.02 6.62
CA THR A 52 4.27 17.34 7.16
C THR A 52 4.37 17.36 8.68
N LEU A 53 3.92 16.30 9.36
CA LEU A 53 3.85 16.25 10.82
C LEU A 53 5.21 15.86 11.42
N GLU A 54 5.58 16.50 12.52
CA GLU A 54 6.88 16.31 13.17
C GLU A 54 7.10 14.85 13.59
N PHE A 55 6.09 14.21 14.19
CA PHE A 55 6.20 12.83 14.64
C PHE A 55 6.37 11.81 13.51
N MET A 56 6.07 12.18 12.27
CA MET A 56 6.26 11.33 11.09
C MET A 56 7.68 11.42 10.51
N GLN A 57 8.48 12.41 10.88
CA GLN A 57 9.76 12.69 10.22
C GLN A 57 10.78 11.53 10.29
N PRO A 58 10.88 10.74 11.38
CA PRO A 58 11.73 9.55 11.37
C PRO A 58 11.29 8.52 10.32
N PHE A 59 10.00 8.21 10.27
CA PHE A 59 9.42 7.31 9.27
C PHE A 59 9.58 7.85 7.84
N MET A 60 9.39 9.16 7.63
CA MET A 60 9.55 9.79 6.30
C MET A 60 10.99 9.69 5.79
N ARG A 61 12.00 9.85 6.63
CA ARG A 61 13.39 9.67 6.22
C ARG A 61 13.64 8.25 5.73
N TRP A 62 13.28 7.26 6.53
CA TRP A 62 13.40 5.85 6.15
C TRP A 62 12.61 5.52 4.87
N LEU A 63 11.40 6.04 4.74
CA LEU A 63 10.56 5.88 3.55
C LEU A 63 11.28 6.40 2.29
N CYS A 64 11.79 7.64 2.34
CA CYS A 64 12.44 8.26 1.19
C CYS A 64 13.75 7.53 0.83
N GLU A 65 14.52 7.06 1.81
CA GLU A 65 15.71 6.25 1.59
C GLU A 65 15.39 4.94 0.88
N SER A 66 14.41 4.18 1.39
CA SER A 66 13.95 2.92 0.79
C SER A 66 13.35 3.13 -0.60
N ALA A 67 12.51 4.16 -0.76
CA ALA A 67 11.91 4.48 -2.04
C ALA A 67 12.94 4.93 -3.08
N GLY A 68 14.03 5.58 -2.66
CA GLY A 68 15.15 5.94 -3.54
C GLY A 68 15.72 4.74 -4.30
N GLU A 69 15.82 3.59 -3.66
CA GLU A 69 16.27 2.35 -4.31
C GLU A 69 15.28 1.87 -5.38
N ALA A 70 13.97 1.93 -5.07
CA ALA A 70 12.93 1.58 -6.02
C ALA A 70 12.91 2.54 -7.23
N PHE A 71 13.14 3.83 -7.01
CA PHE A 71 13.25 4.84 -8.07
C PHE A 71 14.43 4.58 -9.00
N GLU A 72 15.60 4.22 -8.46
CA GLU A 72 16.78 3.86 -9.28
C GLU A 72 16.50 2.63 -10.16
N GLU A 73 15.87 1.60 -9.63
CA GLU A 73 15.51 0.40 -10.40
C GLU A 73 14.47 0.71 -11.50
N LEU A 74 13.61 1.71 -11.28
CA LEU A 74 12.67 2.21 -12.29
C LEU A 74 13.30 3.18 -13.29
N GLY A 75 14.61 3.47 -13.19
CA GLY A 75 15.35 4.35 -14.09
C GLY A 75 15.25 5.84 -13.75
N HIS A 76 14.82 6.18 -12.54
CA HIS A 76 14.78 7.55 -12.00
C HIS A 76 16.00 7.83 -11.11
N THR A 77 16.26 9.10 -10.82
CA THR A 77 17.34 9.48 -9.90
C THR A 77 16.87 9.45 -8.45
N ARG A 78 17.64 8.82 -7.57
CA ARG A 78 17.38 8.68 -6.14
C ARG A 78 17.17 10.00 -5.39
N GLN A 79 17.76 11.08 -5.88
CA GLN A 79 17.86 12.37 -5.16
C GLN A 79 16.57 13.19 -5.10
N HIS A 80 15.49 12.75 -5.73
CA HIS A 80 14.27 13.53 -5.90
C HIS A 80 13.00 12.78 -5.54
N VAL A 81 13.04 11.94 -4.49
CA VAL A 81 11.80 11.34 -3.98
C VAL A 81 11.01 12.38 -3.21
N ASN A 82 9.91 12.83 -3.78
CA ASN A 82 8.97 13.74 -3.13
C ASN A 82 7.73 12.97 -2.67
N VAL A 83 7.25 13.27 -1.48
CA VAL A 83 5.99 12.72 -0.95
C VAL A 83 4.85 13.67 -1.34
N GLU A 84 4.03 13.29 -2.33
CA GLU A 84 2.87 14.08 -2.75
C GLU A 84 1.70 13.98 -1.77
N GLY A 85 1.59 12.84 -1.09
CA GLY A 85 0.57 12.60 -0.10
C GLY A 85 0.90 11.39 0.76
N CYS A 86 0.59 11.51 2.05
CA CYS A 86 0.75 10.44 3.02
C CYS A 86 -0.45 10.46 3.97
N TRP A 87 -1.12 9.33 4.13
CA TRP A 87 -2.28 9.17 4.99
C TRP A 87 -2.27 7.79 5.65
N PHE A 88 -2.97 7.66 6.76
CA PHE A 88 -3.20 6.34 7.33
C PHE A 88 -4.67 5.92 7.23
N ASN A 89 -4.88 4.59 7.20
CA ASN A 89 -6.18 3.96 7.29
C ASN A 89 -6.24 3.11 8.57
N ILE A 90 -7.37 3.20 9.28
CA ILE A 90 -7.72 2.29 10.36
C ILE A 90 -8.96 1.52 9.93
N ASN A 91 -8.80 0.22 9.71
CA ASN A 91 -9.88 -0.70 9.41
C ASN A 91 -10.11 -1.56 10.65
N ASN A 92 -11.08 -1.19 11.48
CA ASN A 92 -11.25 -1.70 12.84
C ASN A 92 -12.55 -2.46 13.08
N THR A 93 -13.31 -2.74 12.02
CA THR A 93 -14.57 -3.49 12.12
C THR A 93 -14.62 -4.60 11.09
N LEU A 94 -15.45 -5.59 11.35
CA LEU A 94 -15.84 -6.59 10.36
C LEU A 94 -16.32 -5.90 9.07
N ASN A 95 -15.92 -6.42 7.91
CA ASN A 95 -16.21 -5.88 6.58
C ASN A 95 -15.58 -4.52 6.23
N SER A 96 -14.72 -3.94 7.08
CA SER A 96 -13.94 -2.78 6.64
C SER A 96 -12.94 -3.17 5.56
N HIS A 97 -12.89 -2.36 4.49
CA HIS A 97 -12.07 -2.62 3.31
C HIS A 97 -11.70 -1.33 2.58
N ASN A 98 -10.89 -1.46 1.53
CA ASN A 98 -10.66 -0.38 0.58
C ASN A 98 -11.07 -0.84 -0.83
N GLN A 99 -11.93 -0.05 -1.49
CA GLN A 99 -12.39 -0.31 -2.85
C GLN A 99 -11.24 -0.26 -3.85
N ILE A 100 -11.43 -0.88 -5.01
CA ILE A 100 -10.46 -0.84 -6.11
C ILE A 100 -10.24 0.59 -6.58
N HIS A 101 -8.98 1.00 -6.66
CA HIS A 101 -8.55 2.33 -7.12
C HIS A 101 -7.08 2.31 -7.54
N ASN A 102 -6.60 3.40 -8.10
CA ASN A 102 -5.20 3.71 -8.37
C ASN A 102 -4.89 5.14 -7.94
N HIS A 103 -3.64 5.55 -8.10
CA HIS A 103 -3.18 6.89 -7.74
C HIS A 103 -2.42 7.55 -8.88
N SER A 104 -2.25 8.87 -8.77
CA SER A 104 -1.23 9.64 -9.49
C SER A 104 0.16 9.41 -8.87
N GLY A 105 1.20 9.91 -9.52
CA GLY A 105 2.59 9.78 -9.08
C GLY A 105 3.35 8.69 -9.84
N ILE A 106 4.59 8.47 -9.46
CA ILE A 106 5.48 7.44 -10.02
C ILE A 106 5.31 6.14 -9.25
N VAL A 107 5.41 6.19 -7.93
CA VAL A 107 5.32 5.06 -7.01
C VAL A 107 4.26 5.33 -5.95
N SER A 108 3.39 4.36 -5.72
CA SER A 108 2.51 4.29 -4.56
C SER A 108 2.95 3.18 -3.63
N GLY A 109 2.62 3.33 -2.35
CA GLY A 109 2.98 2.32 -1.39
C GLY A 109 2.09 2.28 -0.16
N VAL A 110 2.30 1.23 0.62
CA VAL A 110 1.65 1.02 1.91
C VAL A 110 2.64 0.41 2.89
N PHE A 111 2.66 0.96 4.09
CA PHE A 111 3.32 0.40 5.26
C PHE A 111 2.27 -0.12 6.24
N TYR A 112 2.51 -1.29 6.82
CA TYR A 112 1.60 -1.90 7.80
C TYR A 112 2.13 -1.74 9.22
N LEU A 113 1.54 -0.80 9.96
CA LEU A 113 1.85 -0.61 11.38
C LEU A 113 1.23 -1.73 12.23
N LYS A 114 0.02 -2.18 11.85
CA LYS A 114 -0.70 -3.27 12.53
C LYS A 114 -1.47 -4.09 11.51
N ALA A 115 -1.25 -5.40 11.49
CA ALA A 115 -1.87 -6.32 10.54
C ALA A 115 -2.12 -7.69 11.17
N PRO A 116 -3.12 -7.82 12.07
CA PRO A 116 -3.44 -9.09 12.71
C PRO A 116 -4.09 -10.07 11.73
N GLU A 117 -4.13 -11.33 12.10
CA GLU A 117 -4.85 -12.36 11.35
C GLU A 117 -6.34 -12.03 11.22
N GLY A 118 -6.86 -12.09 10.00
CA GLY A 118 -8.25 -11.71 9.69
C GLY A 118 -8.39 -10.26 9.21
N ALA A 119 -7.32 -9.47 9.23
CA ALA A 119 -7.24 -8.25 8.45
C ALA A 119 -7.17 -8.60 6.95
N GLY A 120 -7.85 -7.83 6.11
CA GLY A 120 -7.94 -8.08 4.68
C GLY A 120 -6.58 -8.02 3.95
N ASN A 121 -6.43 -8.83 2.90
CA ASN A 121 -5.25 -8.84 2.04
C ASN A 121 -5.24 -7.64 1.08
N LEU A 122 -4.05 -7.23 0.66
CA LEU A 122 -3.86 -6.29 -0.45
C LEU A 122 -3.80 -7.06 -1.77
N HIS A 123 -4.54 -6.60 -2.76
CA HIS A 123 -4.51 -7.12 -4.13
C HIS A 123 -4.00 -6.05 -5.09
N ILE A 124 -2.97 -6.39 -5.85
CA ILE A 124 -2.48 -5.58 -6.98
C ILE A 124 -3.03 -6.20 -8.27
N MET A 125 -3.81 -5.45 -9.03
CA MET A 125 -4.54 -5.94 -10.20
C MET A 125 -3.65 -6.00 -11.43
N ASN A 126 -3.74 -7.10 -12.18
CA ASN A 126 -3.12 -7.24 -13.49
C ASN A 126 -4.08 -6.72 -14.58
N MET A 127 -4.14 -5.40 -14.74
CA MET A 127 -5.10 -4.74 -15.63
C MET A 127 -4.94 -5.13 -17.10
N GLY A 128 -3.71 -5.35 -17.56
CA GLY A 128 -3.45 -5.76 -18.95
C GLY A 128 -4.06 -7.11 -19.30
N MET A 129 -4.01 -8.06 -18.38
CA MET A 129 -4.54 -9.40 -18.60
C MET A 129 -6.07 -9.43 -18.61
N ASN A 130 -6.72 -8.66 -17.75
CA ASN A 130 -8.18 -8.68 -17.61
C ASN A 130 -8.90 -8.13 -18.85
N GLN A 131 -8.28 -7.22 -19.60
CA GLN A 131 -8.91 -6.56 -20.75
C GLN A 131 -8.54 -7.19 -22.10
N MET A 132 -7.36 -7.78 -22.21
CA MET A 132 -6.80 -8.15 -23.51
C MET A 132 -6.81 -9.65 -23.80
N TRP A 133 -7.07 -10.49 -22.81
CA TRP A 133 -7.04 -11.95 -23.04
C TRP A 133 -8.19 -12.69 -22.33
N PRO A 134 -9.35 -12.81 -22.98
CA PRO A 134 -10.52 -13.44 -22.37
C PRO A 134 -10.32 -14.90 -21.94
N GLY A 135 -9.35 -15.61 -22.51
CA GLY A 135 -9.08 -17.01 -22.21
C GLY A 135 -8.16 -17.25 -21.00
N HIS A 136 -7.53 -16.22 -20.43
CA HIS A 136 -6.55 -16.44 -19.34
C HIS A 136 -7.18 -16.87 -18.00
N ASN A 137 -8.45 -16.49 -17.76
CA ASN A 137 -9.22 -16.92 -16.58
C ASN A 137 -9.50 -18.41 -16.54
N GLN A 138 -9.17 -19.16 -17.61
CA GLN A 138 -9.35 -20.60 -17.73
C GLN A 138 -8.07 -21.40 -17.41
N ALA A 139 -7.02 -20.73 -16.93
CA ALA A 139 -5.81 -21.44 -16.51
C ALA A 139 -6.09 -22.24 -15.22
N ASP A 140 -5.93 -23.58 -15.29
CA ASP A 140 -6.10 -24.45 -14.14
C ASP A 140 -5.14 -24.10 -12.97
N ARG A 141 -3.99 -23.51 -13.31
CA ARG A 141 -2.98 -23.05 -12.35
C ARG A 141 -2.47 -21.68 -12.78
N PRO A 142 -3.04 -20.58 -12.25
CA PRO A 142 -2.56 -19.25 -12.53
C PRO A 142 -1.08 -19.08 -12.17
N SER A 143 -0.35 -18.40 -13.03
CA SER A 143 1.07 -18.03 -12.84
C SER A 143 1.20 -16.52 -12.79
N SER A 144 2.39 -16.01 -12.51
CA SER A 144 2.67 -14.56 -12.61
C SER A 144 2.34 -13.95 -13.98
N ALA A 145 2.28 -14.79 -15.04
CA ALA A 145 1.89 -14.35 -16.38
C ALA A 145 0.38 -14.37 -16.62
N THR A 146 -0.40 -15.14 -15.85
CA THR A 146 -1.83 -15.38 -16.09
C THR A 146 -2.73 -15.04 -14.90
N ALA A 147 -2.16 -14.69 -13.75
CA ALA A 147 -2.95 -14.29 -12.58
C ALA A 147 -3.66 -12.96 -12.83
N ALA A 148 -4.93 -12.88 -12.42
CA ALA A 148 -5.72 -11.65 -12.50
C ALA A 148 -5.26 -10.58 -11.51
N HIS A 149 -4.67 -10.99 -10.41
CA HIS A 149 -4.08 -10.12 -9.39
C HIS A 149 -2.97 -10.84 -8.62
N TYR A 150 -2.13 -10.06 -7.98
CA TYR A 150 -1.15 -10.53 -6.99
C TYR A 150 -1.67 -10.22 -5.59
N THR A 151 -1.70 -11.23 -4.72
CA THR A 151 -2.21 -11.11 -3.34
C THR A 151 -1.06 -11.00 -2.37
N ILE A 152 -1.10 -9.96 -1.53
CA ILE A 152 -0.16 -9.73 -0.44
C ILE A 152 -0.90 -9.93 0.89
N LYS A 153 -0.43 -10.88 1.70
CA LYS A 153 -0.87 -11.03 3.08
C LYS A 153 -0.04 -10.07 3.95
N PRO A 154 -0.65 -9.02 4.51
CA PRO A 154 0.10 -8.00 5.22
C PRO A 154 0.68 -8.53 6.53
N ARG A 155 1.87 -8.05 6.89
CA ARG A 155 2.49 -8.24 8.21
C ARG A 155 2.87 -6.88 8.79
N ALA A 156 2.78 -6.72 10.09
CA ALA A 156 3.28 -5.52 10.76
C ALA A 156 4.79 -5.36 10.50
N GLY A 157 5.23 -4.14 10.20
CA GLY A 157 6.60 -3.82 9.79
C GLY A 157 6.86 -3.86 8.29
N ASP A 158 6.04 -4.56 7.49
CA ASP A 158 6.22 -4.62 6.04
C ASP A 158 5.78 -3.33 5.35
N MET A 159 6.59 -2.85 4.41
CA MET A 159 6.25 -1.83 3.42
C MET A 159 6.32 -2.42 2.02
N TYR A 160 5.31 -2.12 1.21
CA TYR A 160 5.26 -2.50 -0.20
C TYR A 160 5.16 -1.25 -1.08
N LEU A 161 5.93 -1.23 -2.19
CA LEU A 161 5.92 -0.17 -3.19
C LEU A 161 5.63 -0.77 -4.56
N TRP A 162 4.84 -0.05 -5.38
CA TRP A 162 4.50 -0.45 -6.75
C TRP A 162 4.27 0.80 -7.63
N PRO A 163 4.35 0.68 -8.97
CA PRO A 163 4.00 1.77 -9.88
C PRO A 163 2.57 2.27 -9.66
N SER A 164 2.40 3.58 -9.46
CA SER A 164 1.13 4.20 -9.02
C SER A 164 -0.06 3.92 -9.93
N TYR A 165 0.16 3.68 -11.23
CA TYR A 165 -0.89 3.39 -12.19
C TYR A 165 -1.61 2.05 -11.94
N LEU A 166 -1.02 1.14 -11.15
CA LEU A 166 -1.62 -0.16 -10.88
C LEU A 166 -2.84 -0.02 -9.96
N TYR A 167 -3.95 -0.57 -10.42
CA TYR A 167 -5.15 -0.68 -9.61
C TYR A 167 -4.90 -1.66 -8.46
N HIS A 168 -5.42 -1.31 -7.30
CA HIS A 168 -5.32 -2.15 -6.11
C HIS A 168 -6.56 -2.02 -5.24
N SER A 169 -6.77 -3.02 -4.39
CA SER A 169 -7.86 -3.05 -3.42
C SER A 169 -7.41 -3.78 -2.16
N VAL A 170 -8.17 -3.62 -1.11
CA VAL A 170 -7.96 -4.38 0.13
C VAL A 170 -9.23 -5.13 0.48
N ASP A 171 -9.09 -6.43 0.72
CA ASP A 171 -10.20 -7.28 1.15
C ASP A 171 -10.87 -6.78 2.43
N SER A 172 -12.11 -7.17 2.60
CA SER A 172 -12.82 -6.98 3.86
C SER A 172 -12.16 -7.72 5.01
N ASN A 173 -12.09 -7.08 6.18
CA ASN A 173 -11.77 -7.79 7.40
C ASN A 173 -12.74 -8.96 7.61
N THR A 174 -12.20 -10.15 7.86
CA THR A 174 -12.98 -11.38 8.12
C THR A 174 -13.24 -11.60 9.61
N LYS A 175 -12.60 -10.82 10.46
CA LYS A 175 -12.75 -10.78 11.91
C LYS A 175 -12.93 -9.33 12.37
N ASP A 176 -13.42 -9.15 13.57
CA ASP A 176 -13.47 -7.84 14.23
C ASP A 176 -12.10 -7.49 14.82
N VAL A 177 -11.19 -7.15 13.93
CA VAL A 177 -9.78 -6.83 14.23
C VAL A 177 -9.40 -5.49 13.64
N GLU A 178 -8.41 -4.85 14.24
CA GLU A 178 -7.91 -3.55 13.79
C GLU A 178 -6.64 -3.72 12.95
N ARG A 179 -6.67 -3.24 11.70
CA ARG A 179 -5.50 -3.00 10.85
C ARG A 179 -5.21 -1.51 10.80
N ILE A 180 -3.95 -1.14 10.97
CA ILE A 180 -3.45 0.22 10.77
C ILE A 180 -2.41 0.18 9.66
N SER A 181 -2.66 0.93 8.59
CA SER A 181 -1.73 1.07 7.47
C SER A 181 -1.49 2.53 7.13
N ILE A 182 -0.25 2.86 6.74
CA ILE A 182 0.16 4.18 6.26
C ILE A 182 0.37 4.05 4.76
N SER A 183 -0.38 4.81 3.97
CA SER A 183 -0.29 4.83 2.51
C SER A 183 0.30 6.16 2.04
N PHE A 184 0.98 6.13 0.89
CA PHE A 184 1.65 7.31 0.36
C PHE A 184 1.81 7.22 -1.15
N ASN A 185 1.92 8.40 -1.78
CA ASN A 185 2.24 8.58 -3.19
C ASN A 185 3.53 9.37 -3.31
N LEU A 186 4.41 8.93 -4.23
CA LEU A 186 5.75 9.46 -4.43
C LEU A 186 5.95 9.88 -5.89
N THR A 187 6.70 10.97 -6.08
CA THR A 187 7.16 11.48 -7.39
C THR A 187 8.62 11.87 -7.35
#